data_591a138413d55abf505a858145514790
#
_entry.id   591a138413d55abf505a858145514790
#
_cell.length_a   1.000
_cell.length_b   1.000
_cell.length_c   1.000
_cell.angle_alpha   90.00
_cell.angle_beta   90.00
_cell.angle_gamma   90.00
#
_symmetry.space_group_name_H-M   'P 1'
#
loop_
_entity.id
_entity.type
_entity.pdbx_description
1 polymer ?
#
loop_
_entity_poly.entity_id
_entity_poly.type
_entity_poly.pdbx_seq_one_letter_code
_entity_poly.pdbx_strand_id
1 'polypeptide(L)'
;PTRATLVGFLDWKSTALVGYEIMMTENTQCIASALRNAILNLGIIPKVVYQDNGKAFKSKYFQNVDFDEAGFNGIYAKLGIKSVFAKPYNARAKVIERFFLEFQEEFEKMMTSYIGTSIEDKPAWLKRGEKLHRDMHKKLTKNYIPTVQETIKFIDCWLEFHNSKPCPN
;
A
#
# COMPACT_ATOMS: atom_id res chain seq x y z
N PRO A 1 10.95 9.93 -13.72
CA PRO A 1 10.26 8.84 -13.03
C PRO A 1 9.30 9.41 -12.01
N THR A 2 8.08 8.90 -11.99
CA THR A 2 7.05 9.30 -11.04
C THR A 2 6.94 8.22 -9.97
N ARG A 3 6.75 8.61 -8.70
CA ARG A 3 6.53 7.67 -7.61
C ARG A 3 5.10 7.13 -7.70
N ALA A 4 4.96 5.82 -7.71
CA ALA A 4 3.66 5.18 -7.60
C ALA A 4 3.20 5.12 -6.13
N THR A 5 1.88 5.11 -5.92
CA THR A 5 1.26 4.93 -4.61
C THR A 5 0.68 3.54 -4.52
N LEU A 6 1.02 2.81 -3.45
CA LEU A 6 0.44 1.52 -3.10
C LEU A 6 -0.63 1.73 -2.04
N VAL A 7 -1.83 1.24 -2.30
CA VAL A 7 -2.93 1.16 -1.34
C VAL A 7 -3.17 -0.31 -1.02
N GLY A 8 -3.25 -0.68 0.25
CA GLY A 8 -3.40 -2.07 0.64
C GLY A 8 -4.39 -2.30 1.77
N PHE A 9 -4.98 -3.49 1.79
CA PHE A 9 -5.80 -4.03 2.88
C PHE A 9 -5.06 -5.18 3.54
N LEU A 10 -4.85 -5.05 4.83
CA LEU A 10 -4.16 -6.03 5.67
C LEU A 10 -5.17 -6.77 6.52
N ASP A 11 -5.09 -8.10 6.56
CA ASP A 11 -5.85 -8.86 7.54
C ASP A 11 -5.23 -8.69 8.93
N TRP A 12 -6.05 -8.29 9.87
CA TRP A 12 -5.58 -7.93 11.21
C TRP A 12 -5.04 -9.13 11.99
N LYS A 13 -5.60 -10.32 11.78
CA LYS A 13 -5.23 -11.52 12.54
C LYS A 13 -3.94 -12.13 12.01
N SER A 14 -3.84 -12.29 10.69
CA SER A 14 -2.69 -12.92 10.05
C SER A 14 -1.55 -11.94 9.72
N THR A 15 -1.82 -10.62 9.76
CA THR A 15 -0.93 -9.56 9.26
C THR A 15 -0.58 -9.67 7.77
N ALA A 16 -1.26 -10.55 7.04
CA ALA A 16 -1.08 -10.70 5.60
C ALA A 16 -1.72 -9.55 4.82
N LEU A 17 -1.04 -9.06 3.79
CA LEU A 17 -1.64 -8.14 2.83
C LEU A 17 -2.55 -8.94 1.89
N VAL A 18 -3.85 -8.77 2.06
CA VAL A 18 -4.87 -9.58 1.37
C VAL A 18 -5.37 -8.94 0.08
N GLY A 19 -5.13 -7.66 -0.12
CA GLY A 19 -5.45 -6.99 -1.37
C GLY A 19 -4.74 -5.67 -1.48
N TYR A 20 -4.28 -5.34 -2.67
CA TYR A 20 -3.60 -4.07 -2.94
C TYR A 20 -3.87 -3.58 -4.36
N GLU A 21 -3.55 -2.31 -4.58
CA GLU A 21 -3.55 -1.67 -5.89
C GLU A 21 -2.43 -0.64 -5.97
N ILE A 22 -1.87 -0.46 -7.17
CA ILE A 22 -0.83 0.52 -7.44
C ILE A 22 -1.35 1.53 -8.47
N MET A 23 -1.32 2.79 -8.11
CA MET A 23 -1.65 3.90 -9.00
C MET A 23 -0.65 5.04 -8.88
N MET A 24 -0.65 5.92 -9.88
CA MET A 24 0.22 7.10 -9.87
C MET A 24 -0.21 8.14 -8.83
N THR A 25 -1.48 8.13 -8.45
CA THR A 25 -2.06 9.00 -7.42
C THR A 25 -3.10 8.22 -6.62
N GLU A 26 -3.09 8.39 -5.30
CA GLU A 26 -4.13 7.85 -4.43
C GLU A 26 -5.47 8.51 -4.75
N ASN A 27 -6.46 7.68 -5.06
CA ASN A 27 -7.83 8.11 -5.30
C ASN A 27 -8.82 7.05 -4.84
N THR A 28 -10.10 7.40 -4.83
CA THR A 28 -11.20 6.52 -4.43
C THR A 28 -11.26 5.23 -5.25
N GLN A 29 -10.93 5.29 -6.54
CA GLN A 29 -10.92 4.12 -7.43
C GLN A 29 -9.82 3.13 -7.05
N CYS A 30 -8.63 3.63 -6.69
CA CYS A 30 -7.52 2.81 -6.21
C CYS A 30 -7.92 2.01 -4.95
N ILE A 31 -8.56 2.68 -3.99
CA ILE A 31 -9.04 2.04 -2.77
C ILE A 31 -10.13 1.00 -3.07
N ALA A 32 -11.07 1.32 -3.97
CA ALA A 32 -12.12 0.38 -4.39
C ALA A 32 -11.55 -0.87 -5.06
N SER A 33 -10.55 -0.71 -5.92
CA SER A 33 -9.85 -1.81 -6.59
C SER A 33 -9.10 -2.68 -5.56
N ALA A 34 -8.36 -2.07 -4.65
CA ALA A 34 -7.66 -2.79 -3.58
C ALA A 34 -8.64 -3.57 -2.67
N LEU A 35 -9.79 -2.98 -2.31
CA LEU A 35 -10.84 -3.66 -1.55
C LEU A 35 -11.43 -4.84 -2.32
N ARG A 36 -11.72 -4.65 -3.61
CA ARG A 36 -12.20 -5.73 -4.47
C ARG A 36 -11.21 -6.89 -4.51
N ASN A 37 -9.94 -6.61 -4.69
CA ASN A 37 -8.88 -7.62 -4.69
C ASN A 37 -8.81 -8.34 -3.34
N ALA A 38 -8.91 -7.62 -2.22
CA ALA A 38 -8.95 -8.21 -0.88
C ALA A 38 -10.14 -9.18 -0.71
N ILE A 39 -11.34 -8.78 -1.13
CA ILE A 39 -12.55 -9.62 -1.05
C ILE A 39 -12.38 -10.89 -1.91
N LEU A 40 -11.84 -10.77 -3.12
CA LEU A 40 -11.64 -11.92 -4.02
C LEU A 40 -10.59 -12.88 -3.44
N ASN A 41 -9.49 -12.38 -2.89
CA ASN A 41 -8.44 -13.21 -2.31
C ASN A 41 -8.88 -13.89 -1.00
N LEU A 42 -9.67 -13.20 -0.18
CA LEU A 42 -10.24 -13.78 1.05
C LEU A 42 -11.40 -14.73 0.79
N GLY A 43 -12.10 -14.61 -0.34
CA GLY A 43 -13.35 -15.32 -0.63
C GLY A 43 -14.52 -14.90 0.28
N ILE A 44 -14.39 -13.82 1.04
CA ILE A 44 -15.39 -13.34 1.99
C ILE A 44 -15.35 -11.80 2.10
N ILE A 45 -16.52 -11.21 2.30
CA ILE A 45 -16.63 -9.77 2.57
C ILE A 45 -16.29 -9.51 4.04
N PRO A 46 -15.33 -8.61 4.35
CA PRO A 46 -14.95 -8.28 5.71
C PRO A 46 -16.12 -7.58 6.45
N LYS A 47 -16.35 -7.94 7.70
CA LYS A 47 -17.39 -7.29 8.52
C LYS A 47 -17.00 -5.87 8.94
N VAL A 48 -15.72 -5.63 9.14
CA VAL A 48 -15.19 -4.35 9.62
C VAL A 48 -13.94 -4.00 8.83
N VAL A 49 -13.85 -2.76 8.38
CA VAL A 49 -12.64 -2.16 7.83
C VAL A 49 -12.18 -1.04 8.76
N TYR A 50 -10.96 -1.19 9.25
CA TYR A 50 -10.27 -0.16 10.02
C TYR A 50 -9.35 0.63 9.10
N GLN A 51 -9.52 1.94 9.05
CA GLN A 51 -8.85 2.77 8.05
C GLN A 51 -8.30 4.06 8.64
N ASP A 52 -7.31 4.62 7.96
CA ASP A 52 -6.76 5.93 8.29
C ASP A 52 -7.73 7.06 7.98
N ASN A 53 -7.43 8.25 8.54
CA ASN A 53 -8.19 9.47 8.33
C ASN A 53 -7.90 10.15 6.97
N GLY A 54 -7.27 9.48 6.01
CA GLY A 54 -6.99 10.01 4.68
C GLY A 54 -8.24 10.50 3.95
N LYS A 55 -8.11 11.59 3.17
CA LYS A 55 -9.25 12.20 2.44
C LYS A 55 -9.92 11.21 1.48
N ALA A 56 -9.14 10.34 0.82
CA ALA A 56 -9.66 9.35 -0.12
C ALA A 56 -10.54 8.30 0.59
N PHE A 57 -10.17 7.88 1.80
CA PHE A 57 -10.97 6.96 2.61
C PHE A 57 -12.24 7.59 3.18
N LYS A 58 -12.23 8.91 3.41
CA LYS A 58 -13.40 9.67 3.87
C LYS A 58 -14.33 10.10 2.75
N SER A 59 -14.04 9.72 1.52
CA SER A 59 -14.89 10.11 0.40
C SER A 59 -16.31 9.54 0.57
N LYS A 60 -17.30 10.29 0.13
CA LYS A 60 -18.72 9.89 0.14
C LYS A 60 -18.97 8.56 -0.59
N TYR A 61 -18.07 8.17 -1.49
CA TYR A 61 -18.16 6.93 -2.23
C TYR A 61 -18.00 5.68 -1.34
N PHE A 62 -17.23 5.78 -0.23
CA PHE A 62 -17.03 4.68 0.72
C PHE A 62 -17.94 4.76 1.94
N GLN A 63 -18.34 5.96 2.36
CA GLN A 63 -19.10 6.16 3.58
C GLN A 63 -20.62 6.02 3.33
N ASN A 64 -21.34 5.71 4.40
CA ASN A 64 -22.79 5.89 4.46
C ASN A 64 -23.08 7.38 4.44
N VAL A 65 -23.39 7.94 3.32
CA VAL A 65 -24.01 9.26 3.25
C VAL A 65 -25.40 9.02 2.73
N ASP A 66 -26.39 9.36 3.54
CA ASP A 66 -27.76 9.47 3.09
C ASP A 66 -27.81 10.51 1.97
N PHE A 67 -27.81 10.02 0.76
CA PHE A 67 -28.13 10.80 -0.41
C PHE A 67 -29.62 10.66 -0.62
N ASP A 68 -30.40 11.50 0.01
CA ASP A 68 -31.85 11.60 -0.23
C ASP A 68 -32.20 11.95 -1.66
N GLU A 69 -31.26 12.44 -2.45
CA GLU A 69 -31.51 12.85 -3.84
C GLU A 69 -30.95 11.92 -4.94
N ALA A 70 -30.11 10.92 -4.64
CA ALA A 70 -29.48 10.10 -5.66
C ALA A 70 -29.48 8.57 -5.43
N GLY A 71 -29.98 8.05 -4.30
CA GLY A 71 -30.06 6.60 -4.06
C GLY A 71 -28.73 5.84 -4.03
N PHE A 72 -27.60 6.54 -3.93
CA PHE A 72 -26.26 5.95 -3.91
C PHE A 72 -25.73 5.78 -2.49
N ASN A 73 -25.99 4.65 -1.90
CA ASN A 73 -25.26 4.23 -0.69
C ASN A 73 -23.79 3.98 -1.04
N GLY A 74 -22.87 4.36 -0.15
CA GLY A 74 -21.44 4.10 -0.31
C GLY A 74 -21.13 2.61 -0.45
N ILE A 75 -19.95 2.26 -0.98
CA ILE A 75 -19.52 0.87 -1.20
C ILE A 75 -19.61 0.06 0.10
N TYR A 76 -19.15 0.59 1.21
CA TYR A 76 -19.17 -0.13 2.49
C TYR A 76 -20.60 -0.46 2.93
N ALA A 77 -21.53 0.49 2.79
CA ALA A 77 -22.94 0.24 3.11
C ALA A 77 -23.56 -0.86 2.23
N LYS A 78 -23.32 -0.80 0.92
CA LYS A 78 -23.82 -1.80 -0.03
C LYS A 78 -23.28 -3.21 0.26
N LEU A 79 -22.06 -3.30 0.78
CA LEU A 79 -21.41 -4.56 1.14
C LEU A 79 -21.65 -4.97 2.60
N GLY A 80 -22.37 -4.18 3.39
CA GLY A 80 -22.58 -4.43 4.81
C GLY A 80 -21.31 -4.32 5.66
N ILE A 81 -20.32 -3.56 5.20
CA ILE A 81 -19.04 -3.36 5.88
C ILE A 81 -19.15 -2.18 6.84
N LYS A 82 -18.81 -2.41 8.11
CA LYS A 82 -18.67 -1.33 9.10
C LYS A 82 -17.30 -0.67 8.96
N SER A 83 -17.26 0.62 8.65
CA SER A 83 -16.01 1.40 8.65
C SER A 83 -15.70 1.97 10.04
N VAL A 84 -14.43 1.86 10.44
CA VAL A 84 -13.92 2.42 11.69
C VAL A 84 -12.69 3.25 11.39
N PHE A 85 -12.71 4.53 11.73
CA PHE A 85 -11.56 5.41 11.53
C PHE A 85 -10.58 5.33 12.70
N ALA A 86 -9.30 5.34 12.38
CA ALA A 86 -8.23 5.41 13.36
C ALA A 86 -8.38 6.69 14.21
N LYS A 87 -8.36 6.53 15.53
CA LYS A 87 -8.22 7.69 16.42
C LYS A 87 -6.73 8.07 16.46
N PRO A 88 -6.40 9.37 16.47
CA PRO A 88 -5.04 9.82 16.69
C PRO A 88 -4.44 9.14 17.93
N TYR A 89 -3.17 8.76 17.88
CA TYR A 89 -2.43 8.10 18.96
C TYR A 89 -2.92 6.68 19.35
N ASN A 90 -3.66 6.00 18.47
CA ASN A 90 -4.11 4.63 18.76
C ASN A 90 -3.05 3.60 18.31
N ALA A 91 -2.59 2.79 19.25
CA ALA A 91 -1.60 1.72 19.01
C ALA A 91 -2.03 0.68 17.94
N ARG A 92 -3.32 0.61 17.62
CA ARG A 92 -3.86 -0.30 16.60
C ARG A 92 -3.48 0.09 15.17
N ALA A 93 -3.16 1.35 14.90
CA ALA A 93 -2.64 1.80 13.60
C ALA A 93 -1.25 1.21 13.29
N LYS A 94 -0.49 0.82 14.34
CA LYS A 94 0.89 0.33 14.21
C LYS A 94 1.05 -0.95 13.40
N VAL A 95 0.01 -1.76 13.23
CA VAL A 95 0.12 -3.02 12.47
C VAL A 95 0.40 -2.73 11.01
N ILE A 96 -0.37 -1.83 10.39
CA ILE A 96 -0.17 -1.47 8.99
C ILE A 96 1.09 -0.63 8.79
N GLU A 97 1.43 0.24 9.75
CA GLU A 97 2.69 0.99 9.74
C GLU A 97 3.88 0.04 9.77
N ARG A 98 3.83 -0.99 10.62
CA ARG A 98 4.87 -2.03 10.71
C ARG A 98 5.01 -2.80 9.40
N PHE A 99 3.90 -3.20 8.79
CA PHE A 99 3.91 -3.83 7.47
C PHE A 99 4.61 -2.96 6.44
N PHE A 100 4.30 -1.66 6.37
CA PHE A 100 4.95 -0.77 5.41
C PHE A 100 6.43 -0.53 5.72
N LEU A 101 6.84 -0.57 6.98
CA LEU A 101 8.26 -0.54 7.34
C LEU A 101 8.98 -1.81 6.84
N GLU A 102 8.42 -2.99 7.06
CA GLU A 102 8.98 -4.26 6.56
C GLU A 102 9.02 -4.27 5.03
N PHE A 103 7.95 -3.81 4.37
CA PHE A 103 7.90 -3.66 2.91
C PHE A 103 9.01 -2.73 2.40
N GLN A 104 9.23 -1.59 3.05
CA GLN A 104 10.30 -0.67 2.70
C GLN A 104 11.69 -1.30 2.87
N GLU A 105 11.93 -1.97 3.99
CA GLU A 105 13.25 -2.54 4.30
C GLU A 105 13.56 -3.77 3.43
N GLU A 106 12.61 -4.67 3.27
CA GLU A 106 12.83 -5.95 2.60
C GLU A 106 12.61 -5.88 1.09
N PHE A 107 11.79 -4.94 0.60
CA PHE A 107 11.44 -4.84 -0.81
C PHE A 107 11.90 -3.54 -1.46
N GLU A 108 11.45 -2.37 -0.99
CA GLU A 108 11.72 -1.11 -1.69
C GLU A 108 13.21 -0.78 -1.74
N LYS A 109 13.93 -0.97 -0.64
CA LYS A 109 15.39 -0.72 -0.59
C LYS A 109 16.20 -1.65 -1.47
N MET A 110 15.68 -2.83 -1.81
CA MET A 110 16.31 -3.77 -2.74
C MET A 110 16.15 -3.36 -4.20
N MET A 111 15.19 -2.48 -4.50
CA MET A 111 14.94 -2.02 -5.87
C MET A 111 16.03 -1.06 -6.35
N THR A 112 16.52 -1.30 -7.57
CA THR A 112 17.53 -0.44 -8.21
C THR A 112 17.05 0.99 -8.43
N SER A 113 15.74 1.19 -8.48
CA SER A 113 15.07 2.48 -8.64
C SER A 113 14.67 3.17 -7.32
N TYR A 114 15.05 2.59 -6.16
CA TYR A 114 14.74 3.18 -4.86
C TYR A 114 15.38 4.55 -4.69
N ILE A 115 14.61 5.55 -4.27
CA ILE A 115 15.06 6.93 -4.13
C ILE A 115 15.07 7.45 -2.69
N GLY A 116 14.58 6.63 -1.74
CA GLY A 116 14.44 7.01 -0.32
C GLY A 116 13.20 7.84 -0.02
N THR A 117 12.78 7.83 1.24
CA THR A 117 11.61 8.58 1.75
C THR A 117 11.98 9.94 2.30
N SER A 118 13.24 10.09 2.76
CA SER A 118 13.80 11.33 3.33
C SER A 118 15.20 11.59 2.80
N ILE A 119 15.77 12.73 3.14
CA ILE A 119 17.16 13.07 2.81
C ILE A 119 18.15 12.10 3.49
N GLU A 120 17.85 11.68 4.71
CA GLU A 120 18.67 10.75 5.49
C GLU A 120 18.65 9.34 4.92
N ASP A 121 17.47 8.88 4.49
CA ASP A 121 17.22 7.57 3.91
C ASP A 121 17.59 7.46 2.41
N LYS A 122 18.08 8.55 1.84
CA LYS A 122 18.48 8.62 0.44
C LYS A 122 19.66 7.71 0.15
N PRO A 123 19.55 6.80 -0.85
CA PRO A 123 20.66 5.90 -1.20
C PRO A 123 21.94 6.66 -1.56
N ALA A 124 23.10 6.05 -1.31
CA ALA A 124 24.39 6.66 -1.53
C ALA A 124 24.57 7.23 -2.95
N TRP A 125 24.13 6.52 -3.99
CA TRP A 125 24.23 6.97 -5.40
C TRP A 125 23.40 8.19 -5.74
N LEU A 126 22.45 8.58 -4.90
CA LEU A 126 21.64 9.79 -5.06
C LEU A 126 22.12 10.95 -4.17
N LYS A 127 23.07 10.71 -3.26
CA LYS A 127 23.61 11.77 -2.40
C LYS A 127 24.49 12.71 -3.21
N ARG A 128 24.45 14.00 -2.85
CA ARG A 128 25.30 15.03 -3.49
C ARG A 128 26.76 14.74 -3.14
N GLY A 129 27.65 14.72 -4.14
CA GLY A 129 29.07 14.43 -3.93
C GLY A 129 29.46 12.95 -4.14
N GLU A 130 28.55 12.03 -4.11
CA GLU A 130 28.79 10.59 -4.25
C GLU A 130 28.87 10.14 -5.73
N LYS A 131 29.79 10.75 -6.49
CA LYS A 131 29.94 10.49 -7.92
C LYS A 131 30.30 9.03 -8.20
N LEU A 132 31.22 8.46 -7.43
CA LEU A 132 31.67 7.07 -7.58
C LEU A 132 30.52 6.08 -7.43
N HIS A 133 29.70 6.21 -6.39
CA HIS A 133 28.53 5.36 -6.15
C HIS A 133 27.51 5.49 -7.29
N ARG A 134 27.29 6.70 -7.79
CA ARG A 134 26.39 6.96 -8.92
C ARG A 134 26.86 6.28 -10.20
N ASP A 135 28.14 6.40 -10.52
CA ASP A 135 28.70 5.78 -11.73
C ASP A 135 28.70 4.25 -11.63
N MET A 136 29.00 3.71 -10.45
CA MET A 136 28.94 2.28 -10.17
C MET A 136 27.50 1.76 -10.27
N HIS A 137 26.53 2.44 -9.66
CA HIS A 137 25.13 2.10 -9.76
C HIS A 137 24.64 2.07 -11.21
N LYS A 138 24.96 3.11 -12.00
CA LYS A 138 24.61 3.17 -13.43
C LYS A 138 25.20 2.00 -14.22
N LYS A 139 26.44 1.61 -13.95
CA LYS A 139 27.10 0.47 -14.61
C LYS A 139 26.42 -0.84 -14.25
N LEU A 140 26.10 -1.07 -12.98
CA LEU A 140 25.48 -2.31 -12.51
C LEU A 140 24.03 -2.46 -12.97
N THR A 141 23.26 -1.38 -12.91
CA THR A 141 21.82 -1.42 -13.19
C THR A 141 21.47 -1.10 -14.64
N LYS A 142 22.43 -0.57 -15.43
CA LYS A 142 22.19 -0.04 -16.77
C LYS A 142 21.05 0.99 -16.83
N ASN A 143 20.85 1.74 -15.72
CA ASN A 143 19.72 2.66 -15.51
C ASN A 143 18.34 1.98 -15.61
N TYR A 144 18.26 0.69 -15.31
CA TYR A 144 16.99 -0.01 -15.32
C TYR A 144 16.03 0.54 -14.30
N ILE A 145 14.85 0.90 -14.77
CA ILE A 145 13.71 1.30 -13.94
C ILE A 145 12.56 0.37 -14.30
N PRO A 146 12.04 -0.41 -13.34
CA PRO A 146 10.95 -1.33 -13.62
C PRO A 146 9.70 -0.58 -14.07
N THR A 147 8.96 -1.16 -14.98
CA THR A 147 7.61 -0.73 -15.34
C THR A 147 6.65 -1.02 -14.19
N VAL A 148 5.44 -0.42 -14.23
CA VAL A 148 4.40 -0.70 -13.23
C VAL A 148 4.05 -2.19 -13.20
N GLN A 149 3.95 -2.82 -14.36
CA GLN A 149 3.64 -4.25 -14.47
C GLN A 149 4.74 -5.14 -13.89
N GLU A 150 6.00 -4.82 -14.12
CA GLU A 150 7.13 -5.54 -13.51
C GLU A 150 7.16 -5.30 -11.99
N THR A 151 6.89 -4.08 -11.54
CA THR A 151 6.80 -3.76 -10.12
C THR A 151 5.71 -4.57 -9.43
N ILE A 152 4.53 -4.71 -10.05
CA ILE A 152 3.44 -5.55 -9.53
C ILE A 152 3.92 -7.00 -9.37
N LYS A 153 4.56 -7.59 -10.38
CA LYS A 153 5.09 -8.96 -10.31
C LYS A 153 6.13 -9.13 -9.20
N PHE A 154 7.00 -8.14 -9.00
CA PHE A 154 7.97 -8.19 -7.91
C PHE A 154 7.29 -8.09 -6.53
N ILE A 155 6.26 -7.26 -6.41
CA ILE A 155 5.46 -7.16 -5.20
C ILE A 155 4.72 -8.46 -4.92
N ASP A 156 4.08 -9.07 -5.93
CA ASP A 156 3.40 -10.36 -5.78
C ASP A 156 4.37 -11.43 -5.27
N CYS A 157 5.56 -11.53 -5.86
CA CYS A 157 6.57 -12.49 -5.44
C CYS A 157 7.04 -12.26 -4.00
N TRP A 158 7.25 -11.00 -3.61
CA TRP A 158 7.60 -10.65 -2.23
C TRP A 158 6.45 -10.95 -1.26
N LEU A 159 5.21 -10.67 -1.65
CA LEU A 159 4.02 -10.93 -0.82
C LEU A 159 3.79 -12.42 -0.60
N GLU A 160 4.01 -13.28 -1.59
CA GLU A 160 3.96 -14.73 -1.41
C GLU A 160 4.94 -15.18 -0.32
N PHE A 161 6.16 -14.65 -0.35
CA PHE A 161 7.15 -14.92 0.71
C PHE A 161 6.73 -14.32 2.05
N HIS A 162 6.32 -13.04 2.08
CA HIS A 162 5.92 -12.36 3.32
C HIS A 162 4.72 -13.03 3.98
N ASN A 163 3.67 -13.34 3.22
CA ASN A 163 2.45 -13.96 3.73
C ASN A 163 2.65 -15.43 4.14
N SER A 164 3.74 -16.08 3.71
CA SER A 164 4.10 -17.43 4.15
C SER A 164 4.82 -17.47 5.50
N LYS A 165 5.27 -16.31 6.01
CA LYS A 165 5.89 -16.24 7.34
C LYS A 165 4.91 -16.64 8.43
N PRO A 166 5.37 -17.31 9.50
CA PRO A 166 4.51 -17.58 10.65
C PRO A 166 3.94 -16.29 11.23
N CYS A 167 2.64 -16.31 11.56
CA CYS A 167 2.01 -15.17 12.21
C CYS A 167 2.73 -14.83 13.51
N PRO A 168 3.16 -13.60 13.75
CA PRO A 168 3.74 -13.24 15.05
C PRO A 168 2.67 -13.39 16.13
N ASN A 169 2.99 -14.19 17.14
CA ASN A 169 2.14 -14.44 18.32
C ASN A 169 1.94 -13.17 19.15
#